data_fa5cbfa2e4f72ad2eff30d5bc8ff838f
#
_entry.id   fa5cbfa2e4f72ad2eff30d5bc8ff838f
#
_cell.length_a   1.000
_cell.length_b   1.000
_cell.length_c   1.000
_cell.angle_alpha   90.00
_cell.angle_beta   90.00
_cell.angle_gamma   90.00
#
_symmetry.space_group_name_H-M   'P 1'
#
loop_
_entity.id
_entity.type
_entity.pdbx_description
1 polymer ?
#
loop_
_entity_poly.entity_id
_entity_poly.type
_entity_poly.pdbx_seq_one_letter_code
_entity_poly.pdbx_strand_id
1 'polypeptide(L)'
;MKNKNTGFKHLVLLFAFILCLFSCVSAKAANYYYEDGYKYTLSLGKATIISYVGSDTDLTVPSILNGKPVVKIESSAFANNKNLCSVILPDTITSMGISVFAQCENLKSIHYPEGLDRIYYRTFAGCHNLTKVNISSNIKIIEDSAFAGCTSLTYLDLPKVKEIGEYSFANCTSLSEVIFHKGFTYVGSASFKNCTNLKDVTLPLGTQTISYSAFEGCKALRHIDFPSTLVFLKSASFKDTGLVHIIVPPSVTHEEQSVFLNCKNLEEAEYHGKVIEG
;
A
#
# COMPACT_ATOMS: atom_id res chain seq x y z
N MET A 1 -61.38 -29.48 28.94
CA MET A 1 -59.89 -29.51 28.71
C MET A 1 -59.43 -28.06 28.50
N LYS A 2 -58.91 -27.40 29.52
CA LYS A 2 -58.51 -25.98 29.47
C LYS A 2 -57.09 -25.84 28.95
N ASN A 3 -56.93 -24.93 28.02
CA ASN A 3 -55.82 -24.61 27.22
C ASN A 3 -54.62 -24.10 28.07
N LYS A 4 -53.52 -24.88 28.17
CA LYS A 4 -52.28 -24.56 28.90
C LYS A 4 -51.20 -23.87 28.03
N ASN A 5 -51.56 -23.29 26.88
CA ASN A 5 -50.56 -22.82 25.89
C ASN A 5 -50.39 -21.29 25.80
N THR A 6 -51.06 -20.49 26.65
CA THR A 6 -50.93 -19.03 26.60
C THR A 6 -49.79 -18.49 27.45
N GLY A 7 -49.37 -19.18 28.53
CA GLY A 7 -48.30 -18.72 29.40
C GLY A 7 -46.89 -18.82 28.79
N PHE A 8 -46.67 -19.82 27.95
CA PHE A 8 -45.34 -20.04 27.32
C PHE A 8 -45.00 -19.04 26.22
N LYS A 9 -46.04 -18.56 25.47
CA LYS A 9 -45.85 -17.54 24.44
C LYS A 9 -45.56 -16.18 25.04
N HIS A 10 -46.12 -15.83 26.18
CA HIS A 10 -45.83 -14.56 26.87
C HIS A 10 -44.44 -14.55 27.50
N LEU A 11 -43.96 -15.70 28.00
CA LEU A 11 -42.62 -15.82 28.57
C LEU A 11 -41.53 -15.71 27.50
N VAL A 12 -41.72 -16.29 26.31
CA VAL A 12 -40.78 -16.20 25.18
C VAL A 12 -40.75 -14.77 24.61
N LEU A 13 -41.89 -14.09 24.52
CA LEU A 13 -41.94 -12.68 24.10
C LEU A 13 -41.29 -11.74 25.11
N LEU A 14 -41.42 -11.99 26.42
CA LEU A 14 -40.76 -11.21 27.47
C LEU A 14 -39.23 -11.41 27.44
N PHE A 15 -38.75 -12.63 27.20
CA PHE A 15 -37.32 -12.92 27.05
C PHE A 15 -36.74 -12.29 25.78
N ALA A 16 -37.46 -12.30 24.67
CA ALA A 16 -37.04 -11.65 23.43
C ALA A 16 -37.01 -10.11 23.60
N PHE A 17 -37.93 -9.52 24.34
CA PHE A 17 -37.96 -8.08 24.63
C PHE A 17 -36.83 -7.66 25.59
N ILE A 18 -36.49 -8.50 26.57
CA ILE A 18 -35.36 -8.28 27.48
C ILE A 18 -34.02 -8.45 26.74
N LEU A 19 -33.88 -9.44 25.82
CA LEU A 19 -32.67 -9.55 24.97
C LEU A 19 -32.52 -8.35 24.00
N CYS A 20 -33.63 -7.82 23.47
CA CYS A 20 -33.57 -6.58 22.65
C CYS A 20 -33.20 -5.33 23.47
N LEU A 21 -33.56 -5.27 24.76
CA LEU A 21 -33.19 -4.16 25.65
C LEU A 21 -31.70 -4.22 26.08
N PHE A 22 -31.09 -5.41 26.08
CA PHE A 22 -29.64 -5.57 26.35
C PHE A 22 -28.74 -5.42 25.11
N SER A 23 -29.32 -5.42 23.89
CA SER A 23 -28.55 -5.18 22.66
C SER A 23 -28.49 -3.70 22.25
N CYS A 24 -29.18 -2.82 22.96
CA CYS A 24 -28.93 -1.38 22.89
C CYS A 24 -27.72 -1.05 23.79
N VAL A 25 -26.54 -1.61 23.50
CA VAL A 25 -25.30 -0.97 23.91
C VAL A 25 -25.29 0.37 23.22
N SER A 26 -25.75 1.38 23.92
CA SER A 26 -25.59 2.77 23.54
C SER A 26 -24.12 2.93 23.17
N ALA A 27 -23.82 3.03 21.88
CA ALA A 27 -22.51 3.42 21.42
C ALA A 27 -22.28 4.80 22.05
N LYS A 28 -21.53 4.82 23.16
CA LYS A 28 -21.20 6.04 23.87
C LYS A 28 -20.58 6.96 22.83
N ALA A 29 -21.22 8.08 22.54
CA ALA A 29 -20.71 9.02 21.57
C ALA A 29 -19.26 9.30 21.90
N ALA A 30 -18.35 9.08 20.94
CA ALA A 30 -16.93 9.28 21.19
C ALA A 30 -16.72 10.76 21.56
N ASN A 31 -16.14 11.03 22.74
CA ASN A 31 -15.77 12.39 23.10
C ASN A 31 -14.58 12.80 22.22
N TYR A 32 -14.79 13.80 21.38
CA TYR A 32 -13.75 14.40 20.58
C TYR A 32 -13.09 15.55 21.35
N TYR A 33 -11.78 15.63 21.24
CA TYR A 33 -10.94 16.69 21.76
C TYR A 33 -10.30 17.43 20.59
N TYR A 34 -9.94 18.69 20.80
CA TYR A 34 -9.33 19.55 19.77
C TYR A 34 -8.14 20.27 20.39
N GLU A 35 -6.99 20.20 19.74
CA GLU A 35 -5.73 20.83 20.18
C GLU A 35 -4.85 21.01 18.93
N ASP A 36 -4.30 22.21 18.72
CA ASP A 36 -3.33 22.55 17.66
C ASP A 36 -3.73 22.03 16.25
N GLY A 37 -5.00 22.19 15.88
CA GLY A 37 -5.52 21.71 14.59
C GLY A 37 -5.84 20.21 14.54
N TYR A 38 -5.55 19.45 15.60
CA TYR A 38 -5.91 18.04 15.69
C TYR A 38 -7.31 17.85 16.29
N LYS A 39 -8.11 17.00 15.64
CA LYS A 39 -9.27 16.37 16.26
C LYS A 39 -8.85 14.95 16.67
N TYR A 40 -9.03 14.58 17.92
CA TYR A 40 -8.62 13.29 18.45
C TYR A 40 -9.60 12.73 19.49
N THR A 41 -9.45 11.46 19.79
CA THR A 41 -10.17 10.78 20.87
C THR A 41 -9.19 10.20 21.88
N LEU A 42 -9.65 10.00 23.11
CA LEU A 42 -8.89 9.34 24.18
C LEU A 42 -9.61 8.06 24.57
N SER A 43 -8.85 6.95 24.57
CA SER A 43 -9.34 5.65 25.00
C SER A 43 -8.23 4.85 25.65
N LEU A 44 -8.51 4.19 26.77
CA LEU A 44 -7.55 3.34 27.48
C LEU A 44 -6.18 4.01 27.71
N GLY A 45 -6.19 5.31 28.04
CA GLY A 45 -4.96 6.06 28.29
C GLY A 45 -4.13 6.40 27.05
N LYS A 46 -4.69 6.29 25.86
CA LYS A 46 -4.04 6.53 24.55
C LYS A 46 -4.83 7.53 23.75
N ALA A 47 -4.15 8.31 22.90
CA ALA A 47 -4.73 9.24 21.95
C ALA A 47 -4.76 8.63 20.53
N THR A 48 -5.88 8.88 19.82
CA THR A 48 -6.06 8.54 18.41
C THR A 48 -6.39 9.80 17.64
N ILE A 49 -5.57 10.17 16.65
CA ILE A 49 -5.84 11.29 15.75
C ILE A 49 -6.93 10.88 14.76
N ILE A 50 -7.99 11.66 14.71
CA ILE A 50 -9.15 11.47 13.81
C ILE A 50 -8.99 12.30 12.55
N SER A 51 -8.57 13.56 12.68
CA SER A 51 -8.29 14.45 11.55
C SER A 51 -7.37 15.59 11.97
N TYR A 52 -6.74 16.21 10.96
CA TYR A 52 -5.93 17.39 11.09
C TYR A 52 -6.43 18.47 10.10
N VAL A 53 -6.70 19.66 10.62
CA VAL A 53 -7.21 20.82 9.85
C VAL A 53 -6.33 22.06 9.97
N GLY A 54 -5.10 21.89 10.49
CA GLY A 54 -4.10 22.96 10.56
C GLY A 54 -3.57 23.36 9.19
N SER A 55 -2.85 24.46 9.15
CA SER A 55 -2.28 25.07 7.94
C SER A 55 -0.77 24.92 7.83
N ASP A 56 -0.15 24.10 8.69
CA ASP A 56 1.30 23.90 8.69
C ASP A 56 1.78 23.33 7.35
N THR A 57 2.93 23.81 6.91
CA THR A 57 3.65 23.29 5.76
C THR A 57 4.63 22.19 6.16
N ASP A 58 5.27 22.37 7.31
CA ASP A 58 6.24 21.42 7.90
C ASP A 58 5.69 20.97 9.25
N LEU A 59 5.11 19.80 9.28
CA LEU A 59 4.35 19.30 10.41
C LEU A 59 5.14 18.24 11.19
N THR A 60 5.38 18.50 12.47
CA THR A 60 5.79 17.47 13.42
C THR A 60 4.57 17.06 14.24
N VAL A 61 4.08 15.84 13.99
CA VAL A 61 2.94 15.29 14.73
C VAL A 61 3.38 15.01 16.16
N PRO A 62 2.67 15.54 17.19
CA PRO A 62 3.07 15.35 18.58
C PRO A 62 2.96 13.88 19.01
N SER A 63 3.92 13.41 19.80
CA SER A 63 3.87 12.08 20.40
C SER A 63 2.89 11.98 21.57
N ILE A 64 2.41 13.13 22.08
CA ILE A 64 1.51 13.23 23.25
C ILE A 64 0.43 14.28 22.91
N LEU A 65 -0.85 13.95 23.15
CA LEU A 65 -1.99 14.88 23.15
C LEU A 65 -2.74 14.73 24.45
N ASN A 66 -3.02 15.86 25.12
CA ASN A 66 -3.67 15.89 26.43
C ASN A 66 -3.02 14.91 27.43
N GLY A 67 -1.68 14.89 27.51
CA GLY A 67 -0.90 14.02 28.39
C GLY A 67 -1.00 12.52 28.08
N LYS A 68 -1.50 12.13 26.91
CA LYS A 68 -1.62 10.71 26.49
C LYS A 68 -0.84 10.46 25.20
N PRO A 69 -0.13 9.30 25.12
CA PRO A 69 0.63 8.97 23.91
C PRO A 69 -0.29 8.83 22.68
N VAL A 70 0.15 9.42 21.58
CA VAL A 70 -0.48 9.26 20.27
C VAL A 70 -0.01 7.93 19.68
N VAL A 71 -0.93 6.96 19.57
CA VAL A 71 -0.59 5.60 19.11
C VAL A 71 -1.28 5.21 17.81
N LYS A 72 -2.28 5.98 17.39
CA LYS A 72 -3.08 5.66 16.20
C LYS A 72 -3.45 6.92 15.43
N ILE A 73 -3.47 6.76 14.11
CA ILE A 73 -4.04 7.72 13.15
C ILE A 73 -5.18 7.04 12.42
N GLU A 74 -6.36 7.64 12.39
CA GLU A 74 -7.52 7.11 11.66
C GLU A 74 -7.41 7.33 10.15
N SER A 75 -8.26 6.62 9.40
CA SER A 75 -8.30 6.71 7.95
C SER A 75 -8.53 8.15 7.48
N SER A 76 -7.80 8.54 6.45
CA SER A 76 -7.87 9.86 5.80
C SER A 76 -7.61 11.07 6.71
N ALA A 77 -6.96 10.88 7.87
CA ALA A 77 -6.80 11.94 8.88
C ALA A 77 -6.09 13.21 8.36
N PHE A 78 -5.21 13.08 7.39
CA PHE A 78 -4.49 14.18 6.73
C PHE A 78 -4.80 14.29 5.23
N ALA A 79 -5.72 13.46 4.71
CA ALA A 79 -6.00 13.40 3.28
C ALA A 79 -6.45 14.76 2.71
N ASN A 80 -6.06 15.01 1.44
CA ASN A 80 -6.35 16.24 0.71
C ASN A 80 -5.74 17.53 1.33
N ASN A 81 -4.83 17.41 2.30
CA ASN A 81 -4.15 18.58 2.84
C ASN A 81 -3.08 19.06 1.84
N LYS A 82 -3.37 20.18 1.15
CA LYS A 82 -2.49 20.76 0.14
C LYS A 82 -1.43 21.69 0.73
N ASN A 83 -1.43 21.93 2.04
CA ASN A 83 -0.42 22.78 2.68
C ASN A 83 0.82 21.98 3.06
N LEU A 84 0.66 20.70 3.45
CA LEU A 84 1.74 19.87 3.94
C LEU A 84 2.82 19.65 2.87
N CYS A 85 4.05 20.07 3.20
CA CYS A 85 5.26 19.85 2.42
C CYS A 85 6.16 18.78 3.04
N SER A 86 6.28 18.78 4.37
CA SER A 86 6.99 17.73 5.11
C SER A 86 6.22 17.30 6.36
N VAL A 87 6.32 16.01 6.70
CA VAL A 87 5.66 15.45 7.88
C VAL A 87 6.64 14.56 8.65
N ILE A 88 6.68 14.74 9.96
CA ILE A 88 7.37 13.83 10.88
C ILE A 88 6.32 13.19 11.77
N LEU A 89 6.14 11.87 11.62
CA LEU A 89 5.29 11.06 12.49
C LEU A 89 6.11 10.52 13.66
N PRO A 90 5.58 10.52 14.90
CA PRO A 90 6.30 9.98 16.05
C PRO A 90 6.29 8.43 16.04
N ASP A 91 7.37 7.82 16.53
CA ASP A 91 7.51 6.36 16.62
C ASP A 91 6.58 5.71 17.65
N THR A 92 5.84 6.52 18.43
CA THR A 92 4.76 6.02 19.30
C THR A 92 3.57 5.48 18.51
N ILE A 93 3.46 5.79 17.20
CA ILE A 93 2.38 5.30 16.35
C ILE A 93 2.62 3.82 16.02
N THR A 94 1.67 2.98 16.42
CA THR A 94 1.68 1.53 16.19
C THR A 94 0.51 1.05 15.33
N SER A 95 -0.38 1.97 14.93
CA SER A 95 -1.52 1.68 14.06
C SER A 95 -1.88 2.87 13.20
N MET A 96 -2.19 2.63 11.95
CA MET A 96 -2.60 3.66 11.01
C MET A 96 -3.76 3.17 10.14
N GLY A 97 -4.69 4.06 9.82
CA GLY A 97 -5.79 3.78 8.91
C GLY A 97 -5.35 3.83 7.45
N ILE A 98 -6.31 3.66 6.55
CA ILE A 98 -6.09 3.75 5.10
C ILE A 98 -6.11 5.21 4.62
N SER A 99 -5.46 5.49 3.49
CA SER A 99 -5.51 6.78 2.79
C SER A 99 -5.08 7.99 3.63
N VAL A 100 -4.24 7.80 4.65
CA VAL A 100 -3.97 8.82 5.67
C VAL A 100 -3.43 10.11 5.07
N PHE A 101 -2.55 10.05 4.06
CA PHE A 101 -2.01 11.20 3.34
C PHE A 101 -2.43 11.24 1.87
N ALA A 102 -3.50 10.53 1.49
CA ALA A 102 -3.95 10.52 0.10
C ALA A 102 -4.24 11.94 -0.41
N GLN A 103 -3.77 12.25 -1.63
CA GLN A 103 -3.95 13.56 -2.28
C GLN A 103 -3.31 14.75 -1.51
N CYS A 104 -2.29 14.50 -0.67
CA CYS A 104 -1.41 15.55 -0.17
C CYS A 104 -0.43 15.93 -1.28
N GLU A 105 -0.92 16.67 -2.28
CA GLU A 105 -0.21 16.93 -3.55
C GLU A 105 1.16 17.59 -3.36
N ASN A 106 1.31 18.43 -2.33
CA ASN A 106 2.54 19.16 -2.06
C ASN A 106 3.51 18.45 -1.12
N LEU A 107 3.13 17.29 -0.58
CA LEU A 107 4.00 16.51 0.32
C LEU A 107 5.25 16.02 -0.42
N LYS A 108 6.43 16.47 0.04
CA LYS A 108 7.75 16.14 -0.55
C LYS A 108 8.47 15.05 0.21
N SER A 109 8.33 15.04 1.53
CA SER A 109 9.00 14.07 2.39
C SER A 109 8.17 13.71 3.60
N ILE A 110 8.39 12.50 4.10
CA ILE A 110 7.77 12.01 5.32
C ILE A 110 8.75 11.13 6.11
N HIS A 111 8.78 11.31 7.43
CA HIS A 111 9.30 10.32 8.35
C HIS A 111 8.17 9.38 8.76
N TYR A 112 8.24 8.13 8.31
CA TYR A 112 7.25 7.09 8.58
C TYR A 112 7.66 6.30 9.83
N PRO A 113 6.73 6.04 10.78
CA PRO A 113 7.07 5.45 12.08
C PRO A 113 7.67 4.06 11.99
N GLU A 114 8.67 3.79 12.80
CA GLU A 114 9.28 2.45 12.86
C GLU A 114 8.39 1.39 13.53
N GLY A 115 7.38 1.80 14.30
CA GLY A 115 6.42 0.91 14.94
C GLY A 115 5.45 0.19 13.99
N LEU A 116 5.49 0.51 12.70
CA LEU A 116 4.60 -0.06 11.68
C LEU A 116 5.32 -1.14 10.86
N ASP A 117 4.59 -2.18 10.45
CA ASP A 117 5.10 -3.30 9.64
C ASP A 117 4.66 -3.23 8.17
N ARG A 118 3.86 -2.23 7.79
CA ARG A 118 3.35 -2.02 6.43
C ARG A 118 3.11 -0.57 6.08
N ILE A 119 3.09 -0.28 4.79
CA ILE A 119 2.49 0.93 4.24
C ILE A 119 1.06 0.57 3.83
N TYR A 120 0.08 1.24 4.43
CA TYR A 120 -1.34 0.88 4.29
C TYR A 120 -1.91 1.31 2.94
N TYR A 121 -3.10 0.75 2.62
CA TYR A 121 -3.85 1.04 1.40
C TYR A 121 -3.95 2.55 1.14
N ARG A 122 -3.51 2.97 -0.07
CA ARG A 122 -3.55 4.35 -0.56
C ARG A 122 -2.91 5.40 0.35
N THR A 123 -2.02 5.03 1.25
CA THR A 123 -1.45 5.98 2.23
C THR A 123 -0.94 7.26 1.57
N PHE A 124 -0.22 7.17 0.45
CA PHE A 124 0.36 8.29 -0.27
C PHE A 124 -0.19 8.44 -1.70
N ALA A 125 -1.35 7.83 -2.00
CA ALA A 125 -1.93 7.91 -3.34
C ALA A 125 -2.16 9.38 -3.75
N GLY A 126 -1.60 9.78 -4.91
CA GLY A 126 -1.71 11.15 -5.42
C GLY A 126 -0.84 12.19 -4.70
N CYS A 127 0.16 11.78 -3.92
CA CYS A 127 1.19 12.69 -3.41
C CYS A 127 2.19 13.01 -4.53
N HIS A 128 1.79 13.88 -5.45
CA HIS A 128 2.52 14.11 -6.71
C HIS A 128 3.95 14.62 -6.51
N ASN A 129 4.19 15.41 -5.46
CA ASN A 129 5.51 15.99 -5.17
C ASN A 129 6.37 15.13 -4.23
N LEU A 130 5.91 13.94 -3.84
CA LEU A 130 6.67 13.05 -2.95
C LEU A 130 7.91 12.53 -3.68
N THR A 131 9.09 12.97 -3.23
CA THR A 131 10.36 12.63 -3.87
C THR A 131 11.09 11.50 -3.17
N LYS A 132 10.91 11.38 -1.84
CA LYS A 132 11.62 10.40 -1.02
C LYS A 132 10.76 9.90 0.12
N VAL A 133 10.76 8.59 0.28
CA VAL A 133 10.21 7.90 1.46
C VAL A 133 11.26 6.96 2.01
N ASN A 134 11.57 7.10 3.29
CA ASN A 134 12.46 6.16 3.95
C ASN A 134 11.64 4.94 4.39
N ILE A 135 11.80 3.84 3.68
CA ILE A 135 11.17 2.56 4.02
C ILE A 135 12.02 1.88 5.09
N SER A 136 11.50 1.83 6.32
CA SER A 136 12.23 1.18 7.43
C SER A 136 12.33 -0.33 7.22
N SER A 137 13.32 -0.95 7.86
CA SER A 137 13.48 -2.41 7.81
C SER A 137 12.35 -3.19 8.52
N ASN A 138 11.42 -2.50 9.19
CA ASN A 138 10.25 -3.12 9.81
C ASN A 138 9.11 -3.33 8.80
N ILE A 139 9.09 -2.57 7.69
CA ILE A 139 8.08 -2.68 6.66
C ILE A 139 8.27 -3.97 5.87
N LYS A 140 7.24 -4.81 5.86
CA LYS A 140 7.19 -6.11 5.16
C LYS A 140 6.23 -6.12 3.99
N ILE A 141 5.22 -5.26 4.02
CA ILE A 141 4.16 -5.20 3.01
C ILE A 141 3.92 -3.75 2.61
N ILE A 142 3.80 -3.53 1.31
CA ILE A 142 3.27 -2.29 0.74
C ILE A 142 1.91 -2.65 0.15
N GLU A 143 0.84 -2.12 0.74
CA GLU A 143 -0.54 -2.45 0.34
C GLU A 143 -0.94 -1.78 -0.98
N ASP A 144 -2.13 -2.13 -1.48
CA ASP A 144 -2.62 -1.70 -2.78
C ASP A 144 -2.69 -0.17 -2.89
N SER A 145 -2.25 0.32 -4.03
CA SER A 145 -2.24 1.74 -4.39
C SER A 145 -1.48 2.66 -3.42
N ALA A 146 -0.63 2.12 -2.54
CA ALA A 146 0.00 2.87 -1.46
C ALA A 146 0.72 4.15 -1.94
N PHE A 147 1.36 4.12 -3.10
CA PHE A 147 2.07 5.23 -3.74
C PHE A 147 1.55 5.55 -5.14
N ALA A 148 0.33 5.09 -5.51
CA ALA A 148 -0.20 5.32 -6.85
C ALA A 148 -0.22 6.81 -7.19
N GLY A 149 0.38 7.20 -8.32
CA GLY A 149 0.45 8.59 -8.76
C GLY A 149 1.46 9.48 -8.02
N CYS A 150 2.43 8.90 -7.30
CA CYS A 150 3.57 9.67 -6.76
C CYS A 150 4.54 10.00 -7.90
N THR A 151 4.17 10.97 -8.74
CA THR A 151 4.84 11.25 -10.01
C THR A 151 6.26 11.76 -9.88
N SER A 152 6.64 12.32 -8.72
CA SER A 152 8.00 12.81 -8.44
C SER A 152 8.89 11.81 -7.71
N LEU A 153 8.37 10.64 -7.35
CA LEU A 153 9.15 9.59 -6.67
C LEU A 153 10.17 9.01 -7.65
N THR A 154 11.46 9.09 -7.31
CA THR A 154 12.56 8.71 -8.22
C THR A 154 13.25 7.42 -7.87
N TYR A 155 13.24 7.03 -6.60
CA TYR A 155 14.01 5.93 -6.06
C TYR A 155 13.28 5.23 -4.92
N LEU A 156 13.41 3.90 -4.86
CA LEU A 156 12.89 3.07 -3.78
C LEU A 156 13.94 2.03 -3.35
N ASP A 157 14.17 1.96 -2.05
CA ASP A 157 14.87 0.86 -1.41
C ASP A 157 13.90 0.10 -0.50
N LEU A 158 13.77 -1.22 -0.71
CA LEU A 158 12.77 -2.08 -0.08
C LEU A 158 13.47 -3.17 0.78
N PRO A 159 14.15 -2.81 1.88
CA PRO A 159 15.15 -3.66 2.55
C PRO A 159 14.58 -4.97 3.10
N LYS A 160 13.33 -5.01 3.54
CA LYS A 160 12.68 -6.23 4.05
C LYS A 160 11.25 -6.42 3.55
N VAL A 161 10.85 -5.66 2.55
CA VAL A 161 9.54 -5.83 1.92
C VAL A 161 9.51 -7.21 1.24
N LYS A 162 8.45 -7.96 1.50
CA LYS A 162 8.21 -9.30 0.94
C LYS A 162 7.25 -9.26 -0.22
N GLU A 163 6.29 -8.35 -0.18
CA GLU A 163 5.17 -8.26 -1.11
C GLU A 163 4.82 -6.80 -1.36
N ILE A 164 4.49 -6.51 -2.62
CA ILE A 164 3.88 -5.25 -3.02
C ILE A 164 2.51 -5.52 -3.63
N GLY A 165 1.52 -4.75 -3.20
CA GLY A 165 0.12 -4.89 -3.58
C GLY A 165 -0.19 -4.37 -4.99
N GLU A 166 -1.46 -4.47 -5.35
CA GLU A 166 -1.96 -4.02 -6.65
C GLU A 166 -1.83 -2.51 -6.80
N TYR A 167 -1.43 -2.04 -7.98
CA TYR A 167 -1.27 -0.61 -8.31
C TYR A 167 -0.38 0.17 -7.33
N SER A 168 0.42 -0.49 -6.48
CA SER A 168 1.11 0.17 -5.35
C SER A 168 2.00 1.33 -5.77
N PHE A 169 2.64 1.28 -6.93
CA PHE A 169 3.45 2.33 -7.55
C PHE A 169 2.96 2.72 -8.95
N ALA A 170 1.71 2.40 -9.30
CA ALA A 170 1.19 2.74 -10.62
C ALA A 170 1.27 4.25 -10.88
N ASN A 171 1.69 4.62 -12.09
CA ASN A 171 1.89 6.01 -12.52
C ASN A 171 2.95 6.81 -11.72
N CYS A 172 3.92 6.14 -11.07
CA CYS A 172 5.12 6.78 -10.54
C CYS A 172 6.07 7.08 -11.70
N THR A 173 5.74 8.09 -12.51
CA THR A 173 6.38 8.31 -13.82
C THR A 173 7.85 8.70 -13.75
N SER A 174 8.32 9.26 -12.63
CA SER A 174 9.73 9.60 -12.41
C SER A 174 10.54 8.46 -11.79
N LEU A 175 9.89 7.38 -11.34
CA LEU A 175 10.58 6.26 -10.69
C LEU A 175 11.53 5.59 -11.69
N SER A 176 12.83 5.67 -11.40
CA SER A 176 13.90 5.18 -12.26
C SER A 176 14.59 3.94 -11.75
N GLU A 177 14.54 3.72 -10.44
CA GLU A 177 15.24 2.61 -9.78
C GLU A 177 14.45 2.06 -8.59
N VAL A 178 14.41 0.74 -8.48
CA VAL A 178 13.83 0.03 -7.33
C VAL A 178 14.80 -1.07 -6.91
N ILE A 179 15.20 -1.06 -5.64
CA ILE A 179 16.07 -2.09 -5.06
C ILE A 179 15.20 -3.05 -4.24
N PHE A 180 15.12 -4.29 -4.71
CA PHE A 180 14.52 -5.41 -3.99
C PHE A 180 15.61 -6.20 -3.26
N HIS A 181 15.31 -6.67 -2.06
CA HIS A 181 16.25 -7.45 -1.24
C HIS A 181 15.79 -8.89 -1.04
N LYS A 182 16.69 -9.72 -0.53
CA LYS A 182 16.42 -11.13 -0.21
C LYS A 182 15.14 -11.26 0.66
N GLY A 183 14.26 -12.17 0.26
CA GLY A 183 12.98 -12.44 0.93
C GLY A 183 11.78 -11.80 0.25
N PHE A 184 11.99 -10.98 -0.80
CA PHE A 184 10.92 -10.51 -1.66
C PHE A 184 10.37 -11.66 -2.50
N THR A 185 9.04 -11.80 -2.59
CA THR A 185 8.41 -12.99 -3.20
C THR A 185 7.36 -12.68 -4.26
N TYR A 186 6.72 -11.51 -4.20
CA TYR A 186 5.53 -11.24 -5.00
C TYR A 186 5.48 -9.82 -5.53
N VAL A 187 5.38 -9.68 -6.86
CA VAL A 187 5.11 -8.43 -7.57
C VAL A 187 3.62 -8.35 -7.89
N GLY A 188 2.90 -7.43 -7.27
CA GLY A 188 1.44 -7.28 -7.40
C GLY A 188 0.96 -6.84 -8.78
N SER A 189 -0.33 -7.03 -9.05
CA SER A 189 -0.95 -6.62 -10.31
C SER A 189 -0.82 -5.12 -10.54
N ALA A 190 -0.40 -4.72 -11.74
CA ALA A 190 -0.20 -3.33 -12.14
C ALA A 190 0.67 -2.51 -11.17
N SER A 191 1.49 -3.17 -10.33
CA SER A 191 2.21 -2.50 -9.23
C SER A 191 3.16 -1.41 -9.72
N PHE A 192 3.79 -1.57 -10.91
CA PHE A 192 4.63 -0.57 -11.56
C PHE A 192 4.05 -0.10 -12.90
N LYS A 193 2.73 -0.28 -13.11
CA LYS A 193 2.10 0.15 -14.38
C LYS A 193 2.37 1.63 -14.63
N ASN A 194 2.84 1.94 -15.86
CA ASN A 194 3.19 3.28 -16.31
C ASN A 194 4.33 3.96 -15.51
N CYS A 195 5.22 3.21 -14.85
CA CYS A 195 6.48 3.75 -14.37
C CYS A 195 7.42 4.00 -15.56
N THR A 196 7.13 5.06 -16.34
CA THR A 196 7.72 5.26 -17.66
C THR A 196 9.23 5.47 -17.67
N ASN A 197 9.83 5.89 -16.55
CA ASN A 197 11.26 6.10 -16.38
C ASN A 197 11.99 4.92 -15.70
N LEU A 198 11.28 3.86 -15.29
CA LEU A 198 11.90 2.68 -14.68
C LEU A 198 12.80 1.99 -15.72
N LYS A 199 14.11 1.91 -15.43
CA LYS A 199 15.13 1.46 -16.38
C LYS A 199 15.51 0.01 -16.21
N ASP A 200 15.97 -0.33 -14.99
CA ASP A 200 16.48 -1.65 -14.67
C ASP A 200 15.77 -2.18 -13.43
N VAL A 201 15.46 -3.46 -13.46
CA VAL A 201 14.83 -4.18 -12.36
C VAL A 201 15.54 -5.49 -12.14
N THR A 202 16.11 -5.66 -10.96
CA THR A 202 16.71 -6.92 -10.53
C THR A 202 15.86 -7.55 -9.44
N LEU A 203 15.27 -8.69 -9.75
CA LEU A 203 14.44 -9.44 -8.80
C LEU A 203 15.30 -10.44 -8.03
N PRO A 204 15.27 -10.48 -6.69
CA PRO A 204 16.10 -11.38 -5.92
C PRO A 204 15.63 -12.83 -6.01
N LEU A 205 16.52 -13.76 -5.66
CA LEU A 205 16.15 -15.15 -5.41
C LEU A 205 15.05 -15.19 -4.32
N GLY A 206 14.01 -16.00 -4.57
CA GLY A 206 12.79 -16.06 -3.75
C GLY A 206 11.57 -15.43 -4.42
N THR A 207 11.76 -14.54 -5.42
CA THR A 207 10.63 -14.03 -6.21
C THR A 207 10.00 -15.16 -7.02
N GLN A 208 8.70 -15.37 -6.85
CA GLN A 208 7.95 -16.48 -7.46
C GLN A 208 6.93 -16.02 -8.49
N THR A 209 6.39 -14.82 -8.33
CA THR A 209 5.27 -14.34 -9.15
C THR A 209 5.47 -12.90 -9.59
N ILE A 210 5.28 -12.68 -10.90
CA ILE A 210 5.05 -11.36 -11.50
C ILE A 210 3.62 -11.36 -12.01
N SER A 211 2.76 -10.54 -11.39
CA SER A 211 1.33 -10.56 -11.59
C SER A 211 0.89 -9.74 -12.84
N TYR A 212 -0.43 -9.68 -13.08
CA TYR A 212 -1.04 -9.05 -14.24
C TYR A 212 -0.59 -7.60 -14.43
N SER A 213 -0.16 -7.23 -15.64
CA SER A 213 0.23 -5.86 -15.99
C SER A 213 1.28 -5.24 -15.06
N ALA A 214 2.05 -6.03 -14.31
CA ALA A 214 2.93 -5.55 -13.24
C ALA A 214 3.88 -4.43 -13.68
N PHE A 215 4.47 -4.53 -14.86
CA PHE A 215 5.36 -3.55 -15.49
C PHE A 215 4.79 -2.98 -16.80
N GLU A 216 3.46 -3.10 -17.04
CA GLU A 216 2.83 -2.58 -18.25
C GLU A 216 3.15 -1.09 -18.41
N GLY A 217 3.63 -0.70 -19.60
CA GLY A 217 3.94 0.70 -19.91
C GLY A 217 5.23 1.24 -19.31
N CYS A 218 6.10 0.39 -18.73
CA CYS A 218 7.45 0.78 -18.30
C CYS A 218 8.36 0.96 -19.52
N LYS A 219 8.21 2.08 -20.23
CA LYS A 219 8.84 2.32 -21.55
C LYS A 219 10.36 2.39 -21.53
N ALA A 220 10.95 2.79 -20.39
CA ALA A 220 12.40 2.87 -20.23
C ALA A 220 13.02 1.54 -19.78
N LEU A 221 12.22 0.52 -19.40
CA LEU A 221 12.71 -0.79 -18.96
C LEU A 221 13.27 -1.56 -20.16
N ARG A 222 14.59 -1.63 -20.22
CA ARG A 222 15.34 -2.27 -21.31
C ARG A 222 15.80 -3.67 -20.98
N HIS A 223 15.95 -3.94 -19.70
CA HIS A 223 16.49 -5.21 -19.20
C HIS A 223 15.80 -5.61 -17.91
N ILE A 224 15.63 -6.89 -17.69
CA ILE A 224 15.18 -7.50 -16.44
C ILE A 224 15.79 -8.88 -16.28
N ASP A 225 16.35 -9.13 -15.09
CA ASP A 225 16.86 -10.45 -14.71
C ASP A 225 15.79 -11.23 -13.95
N PHE A 226 15.36 -12.35 -14.51
CA PHE A 226 14.45 -13.26 -13.84
C PHE A 226 15.22 -14.27 -12.95
N PRO A 227 14.88 -14.36 -11.65
CA PRO A 227 15.50 -15.34 -10.78
C PRO A 227 15.03 -16.76 -11.11
N SER A 228 15.90 -17.74 -10.87
CA SER A 228 15.59 -19.18 -11.08
C SER A 228 14.46 -19.70 -10.17
N THR A 229 13.90 -18.88 -9.29
CA THR A 229 12.74 -19.20 -8.44
C THR A 229 11.42 -18.70 -9.02
N LEU A 230 11.46 -17.94 -10.14
CA LEU A 230 10.24 -17.42 -10.78
C LEU A 230 9.44 -18.57 -11.40
N VAL A 231 8.13 -18.62 -11.07
CA VAL A 231 7.21 -19.68 -11.51
C VAL A 231 6.08 -19.12 -12.37
N PHE A 232 5.56 -17.95 -11.99
CA PHE A 232 4.36 -17.36 -12.61
C PHE A 232 4.68 -16.05 -13.30
N LEU A 233 4.43 -15.99 -14.62
CA LEU A 233 4.36 -14.78 -15.43
C LEU A 233 2.94 -14.58 -15.90
N LYS A 234 2.26 -13.57 -15.35
CA LYS A 234 0.86 -13.30 -15.64
C LYS A 234 0.68 -12.41 -16.87
N SER A 235 -0.53 -12.45 -17.45
CA SER A 235 -0.84 -11.74 -18.68
C SER A 235 -0.50 -10.24 -18.62
N ALA A 236 0.01 -9.72 -19.72
CA ALA A 236 0.40 -8.33 -19.92
C ALA A 236 1.46 -7.79 -18.93
N SER A 237 2.13 -8.65 -18.15
CA SER A 237 3.05 -8.21 -17.08
C SER A 237 4.17 -7.31 -17.59
N PHE A 238 4.59 -7.43 -18.85
CA PHE A 238 5.58 -6.58 -19.52
C PHE A 238 5.06 -5.92 -20.79
N LYS A 239 3.73 -5.86 -20.95
CA LYS A 239 3.12 -5.21 -22.12
C LYS A 239 3.58 -3.75 -22.27
N ASP A 240 3.85 -3.32 -23.50
CA ASP A 240 4.26 -1.96 -23.84
C ASP A 240 5.57 -1.50 -23.14
N THR A 241 6.47 -2.43 -22.79
CA THR A 241 7.79 -2.11 -22.24
C THR A 241 8.81 -1.84 -23.33
N GLY A 242 9.98 -1.32 -22.92
CA GLY A 242 11.12 -1.08 -23.80
C GLY A 242 12.12 -2.24 -23.88
N LEU A 243 11.76 -3.44 -23.40
CA LEU A 243 12.64 -4.61 -23.34
C LEU A 243 13.28 -4.91 -24.70
N VAL A 244 14.58 -5.24 -24.68
CA VAL A 244 15.39 -5.56 -25.88
C VAL A 244 15.72 -7.05 -25.91
N HIS A 245 16.19 -7.58 -24.80
CA HIS A 245 16.46 -9.00 -24.63
C HIS A 245 15.79 -9.54 -23.39
N ILE A 246 15.35 -10.77 -23.44
CA ILE A 246 14.73 -11.45 -22.31
C ILE A 246 15.17 -12.91 -22.24
N ILE A 247 15.51 -13.38 -21.04
CA ILE A 247 15.76 -14.79 -20.76
C ILE A 247 14.70 -15.27 -19.77
N VAL A 248 13.81 -16.13 -20.24
CA VAL A 248 12.78 -16.77 -19.42
C VAL A 248 13.33 -18.08 -18.87
N PRO A 249 13.58 -18.20 -17.55
CA PRO A 249 14.22 -19.37 -16.98
C PRO A 249 13.31 -20.60 -17.03
N PRO A 250 13.87 -21.84 -17.01
CA PRO A 250 13.10 -23.07 -17.01
C PRO A 250 12.14 -23.24 -15.83
N SER A 251 12.32 -22.47 -14.75
CA SER A 251 11.45 -22.46 -13.58
C SER A 251 10.07 -21.84 -13.85
N VAL A 252 9.94 -21.04 -14.92
CA VAL A 252 8.64 -20.47 -15.32
C VAL A 252 7.82 -21.56 -15.98
N THR A 253 6.89 -22.12 -15.23
CA THR A 253 5.99 -23.20 -15.69
C THR A 253 4.57 -22.71 -15.98
N HIS A 254 4.26 -21.46 -15.59
CA HIS A 254 2.95 -20.83 -15.76
C HIS A 254 3.14 -19.45 -16.39
N GLU A 255 3.30 -19.43 -17.72
CA GLU A 255 3.29 -18.22 -18.52
C GLU A 255 1.94 -18.05 -19.19
N GLU A 256 1.30 -16.90 -18.98
CA GLU A 256 0.03 -16.59 -19.62
C GLU A 256 0.25 -15.86 -20.96
N GLN A 257 -0.83 -15.72 -21.73
CA GLN A 257 -0.74 -15.04 -23.02
C GLN A 257 -0.42 -13.55 -22.87
N SER A 258 0.18 -12.99 -23.90
CA SER A 258 0.41 -11.54 -24.01
C SER A 258 1.37 -10.94 -22.96
N VAL A 259 2.21 -11.75 -22.32
CA VAL A 259 3.20 -11.27 -21.34
C VAL A 259 4.03 -10.12 -21.89
N PHE A 260 4.57 -10.27 -23.11
CA PHE A 260 5.43 -9.29 -23.79
C PHE A 260 4.72 -8.56 -24.93
N LEU A 261 3.39 -8.44 -24.87
CA LEU A 261 2.60 -7.78 -25.92
C LEU A 261 3.09 -6.35 -26.17
N ASN A 262 3.31 -6.01 -27.45
CA ASN A 262 3.79 -4.69 -27.92
C ASN A 262 5.19 -4.29 -27.37
N CYS A 263 6.03 -5.23 -26.99
CA CYS A 263 7.44 -4.96 -26.72
C CYS A 263 8.18 -4.76 -28.05
N LYS A 264 8.00 -3.59 -28.67
CA LYS A 264 8.45 -3.29 -30.06
C LYS A 264 9.97 -3.31 -30.24
N ASN A 265 10.73 -3.25 -29.16
CA ASN A 265 12.19 -3.27 -29.18
C ASN A 265 12.75 -4.66 -28.86
N LEU A 266 11.89 -5.66 -28.65
CA LEU A 266 12.33 -7.02 -28.30
C LEU A 266 12.92 -7.67 -29.55
N GLU A 267 14.24 -7.84 -29.55
CA GLU A 267 15.01 -8.44 -30.63
C GLU A 267 15.20 -9.94 -30.41
N GLU A 268 15.33 -10.35 -29.15
CA GLU A 268 15.63 -11.70 -28.78
C GLU A 268 14.91 -12.13 -27.51
N ALA A 269 14.30 -13.29 -27.55
CA ALA A 269 13.70 -13.94 -26.39
C ALA A 269 14.26 -15.36 -26.26
N GLU A 270 14.98 -15.63 -25.20
CA GLU A 270 15.45 -16.98 -24.89
C GLU A 270 14.46 -17.64 -23.92
N TYR A 271 13.83 -18.72 -24.38
CA TYR A 271 12.91 -19.52 -23.58
C TYR A 271 13.54 -20.88 -23.24
N HIS A 272 13.73 -21.15 -21.95
CA HIS A 272 14.23 -22.46 -21.49
C HIS A 272 15.53 -22.88 -22.21
N GLY A 273 16.42 -21.92 -22.51
CA GLY A 273 17.65 -22.17 -23.25
C GLY A 273 17.45 -22.33 -24.76
N LYS A 274 16.28 -21.98 -25.33
CA LYS A 274 16.01 -21.90 -26.76
C LYS A 274 15.77 -20.46 -27.17
N VAL A 275 16.55 -19.98 -28.12
CA VAL A 275 16.38 -18.64 -28.70
C VAL A 275 15.18 -18.66 -29.65
N ILE A 276 14.26 -17.71 -29.50
CA ILE A 276 13.17 -17.44 -30.42
C ILE A 276 13.41 -16.03 -30.97
N GLU A 277 13.75 -15.96 -32.26
CA GLU A 277 13.86 -14.68 -32.96
C GLU A 277 12.45 -14.07 -33.17
N GLY A 278 12.31 -12.76 -32.89
CA GLY A 278 11.05 -12.01 -32.92
C GLY A 278 10.56 -11.70 -34.32
#